data_1ac7027a5a484bf2eb85a2ac13693fb1
#
_entry.id   1ac7027a5a484bf2eb85a2ac13693fb1
#
_cell.length_a   1.000
_cell.length_b   1.000
_cell.length_c   1.000
_cell.angle_alpha   90.00
_cell.angle_beta   90.00
_cell.angle_gamma   90.00
#
_symmetry.space_group_name_H-M   'P 1'
#
loop_
_entity.id
_entity.type
_entity.pdbx_description
1 polymer ?
#
loop_
_entity_poly.entity_id
_entity_poly.type
_entity_poly.pdbx_seq_one_letter_code
_entity_poly.pdbx_strand_id
1 'polypeptide(L)'
;MTHFTATLADTSAGSPAQRFVSEDGVINSRPRVLGGGSCINAGFYTRASDEYVLDVGWDLAAAKAAYRWVEDVVAFHPELGPWQGALQRGLMEVGVAPDNGFTFDHIDGTKVGGSIFDDEGRRHTAADLLRYARPEGIDLLLRARVAKILFNVGGARPVAHGVVFHDSRGRMHKAYLNTGRRNEIILSAGAMGSPQLLMLSGVGPADHLRSFNITLVLNQSAVGQGMADNPMNAIFVPSPSPVEVSLIQVVGITQFGSYIEGASGSNWANPRHQGSGGNRRPPRNFGMFSPQTGQLATVPPKQRTPEAIARAADAMSQLDDSVFRGGFILEKVLGPASTGHLELRNLNPDDNPAVTFNYFSHPQDLRRCVEGLTLIERVIQSKSFQNFTYPYFSMEELLNITAEFPVNLLPRHDNDSKSLEQFCKDTVMTIWHYHGGCQVGRVVDAEYRVLGVDALRVIDGSTFNASPGTNPQATVMMLGRYMGVKMRDERVRAEGLRRRK
;
A
#
# COMPACT_ATOMS: atom_id res chain seq x y z
N MET A 1 -15.34 4.75 8.34
CA MET A 1 -14.03 4.83 8.99
C MET A 1 -13.75 3.71 9.97
N THR A 2 -14.73 3.31 10.79
CA THR A 2 -14.64 2.12 11.66
C THR A 2 -14.21 0.84 10.93
N HIS A 3 -14.48 0.73 9.63
CA HIS A 3 -14.14 -0.44 8.82
C HIS A 3 -12.67 -0.54 8.43
N PHE A 4 -11.92 0.56 8.33
CA PHE A 4 -10.50 0.53 7.98
C PHE A 4 -9.67 -0.17 9.07
N THR A 5 -9.72 0.33 10.29
CA THR A 5 -9.00 -0.25 11.42
C THR A 5 -9.51 -1.65 11.78
N ALA A 6 -10.82 -1.87 11.71
CA ALA A 6 -11.42 -3.19 11.94
C ALA A 6 -10.95 -4.22 10.90
N THR A 7 -10.85 -3.84 9.63
CA THR A 7 -10.35 -4.72 8.56
C THR A 7 -8.87 -5.08 8.77
N LEU A 8 -8.04 -4.12 9.15
CA LEU A 8 -6.64 -4.39 9.48
C LEU A 8 -6.48 -5.21 10.77
N ALA A 9 -7.45 -5.12 11.68
CA ALA A 9 -7.49 -5.89 12.92
C ALA A 9 -7.93 -7.34 12.72
N ASP A 10 -8.72 -7.62 11.69
CA ASP A 10 -9.27 -8.96 11.44
C ASP A 10 -8.16 -9.91 10.95
N THR A 11 -7.84 -10.90 11.78
CA THR A 11 -6.86 -11.95 11.49
C THR A 11 -7.50 -13.28 11.08
N SER A 12 -8.82 -13.30 10.89
CA SER A 12 -9.53 -14.51 10.47
C SER A 12 -9.10 -14.96 9.08
N ALA A 13 -9.25 -16.25 8.78
CA ALA A 13 -8.93 -16.81 7.47
C ALA A 13 -9.78 -16.21 6.32
N GLY A 14 -10.93 -15.60 6.66
CA GLY A 14 -11.81 -14.92 5.72
C GLY A 14 -11.53 -13.42 5.56
N SER A 15 -10.57 -12.88 6.28
CA SER A 15 -10.23 -11.45 6.22
C SER A 15 -9.83 -11.02 4.80
N PRO A 16 -10.35 -9.89 4.31
CA PRO A 16 -9.89 -9.31 3.05
C PRO A 16 -8.46 -8.76 3.14
N ALA A 17 -7.94 -8.57 4.37
CA ALA A 17 -6.59 -8.07 4.65
C ALA A 17 -5.71 -9.20 5.21
N GLN A 18 -4.80 -9.70 4.40
CA GLN A 18 -3.83 -10.70 4.86
C GLN A 18 -2.63 -10.04 5.50
N ARG A 19 -2.49 -10.25 6.80
CA ARG A 19 -1.38 -9.70 7.57
C ARG A 19 -0.10 -10.51 7.34
N PHE A 20 1.03 -9.81 7.27
CA PHE A 20 2.37 -10.39 7.28
C PHE A 20 3.36 -9.45 7.99
N VAL A 21 4.52 -9.97 8.30
CA VAL A 21 5.66 -9.18 8.79
C VAL A 21 6.77 -9.34 7.76
N SER A 22 7.34 -8.22 7.30
CA SER A 22 8.53 -8.27 6.44
C SER A 22 9.73 -8.82 7.21
N GLU A 23 10.74 -9.28 6.51
CA GLU A 23 11.97 -9.76 7.14
C GLU A 23 12.71 -8.60 7.87
N ASP A 24 12.42 -7.36 7.49
CA ASP A 24 12.85 -6.16 8.22
C ASP A 24 12.15 -6.00 9.58
N GLY A 25 11.14 -6.80 9.92
CA GLY A 25 10.38 -6.68 11.16
C GLY A 25 9.22 -5.69 11.09
N VAL A 26 8.88 -5.14 9.93
CA VAL A 26 7.78 -4.19 9.77
C VAL A 26 6.47 -4.94 9.52
N ILE A 27 5.45 -4.60 10.33
CA ILE A 27 4.12 -5.20 10.24
C ILE A 27 3.39 -4.64 9.02
N ASN A 28 2.87 -5.52 8.19
CA ASN A 28 2.28 -5.18 6.90
C ASN A 28 0.97 -5.96 6.65
N SER A 29 0.27 -5.61 5.59
CA SER A 29 -0.93 -6.29 5.15
C SER A 29 -1.05 -6.22 3.63
N ARG A 30 -1.59 -7.28 3.00
CA ARG A 30 -1.95 -7.27 1.58
C ARG A 30 -3.43 -7.59 1.38
N PRO A 31 -4.08 -7.01 0.35
CA PRO A 31 -5.48 -7.29 0.05
C PRO A 31 -5.64 -8.67 -0.59
N ARG A 32 -6.71 -9.38 -0.22
CA ARG A 32 -7.19 -10.56 -0.92
C ARG A 32 -8.69 -10.45 -1.14
N VAL A 33 -9.06 -9.53 -2.02
CA VAL A 33 -10.46 -9.17 -2.29
C VAL A 33 -10.57 -8.57 -3.69
N LEU A 34 -11.73 -8.71 -4.33
CA LEU A 34 -12.04 -8.00 -5.57
C LEU A 34 -11.96 -6.49 -5.33
N GLY A 35 -11.20 -5.76 -6.16
CA GLY A 35 -10.88 -4.35 -5.95
C GLY A 35 -9.52 -4.10 -5.28
N GLY A 36 -8.87 -5.15 -4.76
CA GLY A 36 -7.51 -5.07 -4.24
C GLY A 36 -7.34 -4.07 -3.11
N GLY A 37 -6.22 -3.33 -3.11
CA GLY A 37 -5.84 -2.38 -2.06
C GLY A 37 -6.85 -1.26 -1.81
N SER A 38 -7.60 -0.84 -2.83
CA SER A 38 -8.64 0.19 -2.68
C SER A 38 -9.79 -0.22 -1.73
N CYS A 39 -9.95 -1.54 -1.46
CA CYS A 39 -10.96 -2.03 -0.51
C CYS A 39 -10.55 -1.88 0.96
N ILE A 40 -9.24 -1.81 1.26
CA ILE A 40 -8.71 -1.88 2.63
C ILE A 40 -7.82 -0.71 3.03
N ASN A 41 -7.55 0.24 2.13
CA ASN A 41 -6.65 1.37 2.37
C ASN A 41 -7.35 2.59 3.02
N ALA A 42 -6.57 3.65 3.27
CA ALA A 42 -7.05 4.90 3.86
C ALA A 42 -7.85 5.79 2.88
N GLY A 43 -7.88 5.46 1.60
CA GLY A 43 -8.76 6.10 0.62
C GLY A 43 -8.25 7.39 -0.01
N PHE A 44 -7.08 7.89 0.34
CA PHE A 44 -6.52 9.11 -0.26
C PHE A 44 -6.20 8.91 -1.75
N TYR A 45 -6.62 9.83 -2.60
CA TYR A 45 -6.48 9.75 -4.04
C TYR A 45 -5.63 10.90 -4.60
N THR A 46 -4.56 10.56 -5.29
CA THR A 46 -3.71 11.50 -6.05
C THR A 46 -3.08 10.79 -7.24
N ARG A 47 -2.91 11.51 -8.35
CA ARG A 47 -2.24 11.01 -9.55
C ARG A 47 -0.73 10.91 -9.31
N ALA A 48 0.00 10.25 -10.21
CA ALA A 48 1.43 10.49 -10.38
C ALA A 48 1.67 11.85 -11.03
N SER A 49 2.88 12.40 -10.85
CA SER A 49 3.29 13.61 -11.56
C SER A 49 3.39 13.37 -13.07
N ASP A 50 3.25 14.44 -13.86
CA ASP A 50 3.46 14.38 -15.30
C ASP A 50 4.89 13.91 -15.65
N GLU A 51 5.87 14.32 -14.84
CA GLU A 51 7.27 13.87 -14.97
C GLU A 51 7.38 12.35 -14.81
N TYR A 52 6.80 11.77 -13.75
CA TYR A 52 6.77 10.33 -13.57
C TYR A 52 6.15 9.60 -14.78
N VAL A 53 5.03 10.11 -15.31
CA VAL A 53 4.34 9.51 -16.47
C VAL A 53 5.26 9.49 -17.70
N LEU A 54 6.02 10.57 -17.93
CA LEU A 54 6.97 10.68 -19.03
C LEU A 54 8.19 9.77 -18.82
N ASP A 55 8.75 9.74 -17.62
CA ASP A 55 9.93 8.93 -17.27
C ASP A 55 9.70 7.43 -17.43
N VAL A 56 8.48 6.95 -17.11
CA VAL A 56 8.12 5.54 -17.34
C VAL A 56 7.74 5.25 -18.80
N GLY A 57 7.76 6.26 -19.68
CA GLY A 57 7.49 6.11 -21.11
C GLY A 57 6.02 5.96 -21.47
N TRP A 58 5.10 6.44 -20.63
CA TRP A 58 3.67 6.44 -20.96
C TRP A 58 3.30 7.67 -21.79
N ASP A 59 2.33 7.51 -22.69
CA ASP A 59 1.73 8.66 -23.38
C ASP A 59 0.93 9.50 -22.39
N LEU A 60 1.34 10.75 -22.20
CA LEU A 60 0.79 11.63 -21.18
C LEU A 60 -0.71 11.91 -21.41
N ALA A 61 -1.12 12.09 -22.67
CA ALA A 61 -2.52 12.38 -23.00
C ALA A 61 -3.39 11.17 -22.74
N ALA A 62 -2.92 9.97 -23.09
CA ALA A 62 -3.62 8.71 -22.84
C ALA A 62 -3.67 8.38 -21.33
N ALA A 63 -2.59 8.65 -20.58
CA ALA A 63 -2.56 8.49 -19.13
C ALA A 63 -3.56 9.43 -18.45
N LYS A 64 -3.59 10.71 -18.82
CA LYS A 64 -4.58 11.69 -18.31
C LYS A 64 -6.02 11.30 -18.65
N ALA A 65 -6.25 10.74 -19.83
CA ALA A 65 -7.57 10.23 -20.20
C ALA A 65 -7.97 8.99 -19.38
N ALA A 66 -7.01 8.13 -19.08
CA ALA A 66 -7.22 6.94 -18.24
C ALA A 66 -7.48 7.33 -16.78
N TYR A 67 -6.78 8.33 -16.22
CA TYR A 67 -7.07 8.88 -14.90
C TYR A 67 -8.50 9.41 -14.82
N ARG A 68 -8.92 10.30 -15.74
CA ARG A 68 -10.30 10.83 -15.73
C ARG A 68 -11.35 9.71 -15.76
N TRP A 69 -11.15 8.70 -16.59
CA TRP A 69 -12.06 7.56 -16.67
C TRP A 69 -12.20 6.79 -15.33
N VAL A 70 -11.13 6.70 -14.54
CA VAL A 70 -11.15 6.11 -13.19
C VAL A 70 -11.83 7.07 -12.21
N GLU A 71 -11.47 8.33 -12.24
CA GLU A 71 -11.95 9.39 -11.34
C GLU A 71 -13.45 9.58 -11.39
N ASP A 72 -14.05 9.51 -12.58
CA ASP A 72 -15.51 9.60 -12.78
C ASP A 72 -16.31 8.58 -11.93
N VAL A 73 -15.65 7.57 -11.38
CA VAL A 73 -16.31 6.50 -10.61
C VAL A 73 -15.86 6.47 -9.15
N VAL A 74 -14.56 6.70 -8.89
CA VAL A 74 -13.97 6.35 -7.59
C VAL A 74 -13.40 7.52 -6.82
N ALA A 75 -13.35 8.73 -7.37
CA ALA A 75 -12.67 9.86 -6.74
C ALA A 75 -13.62 11.04 -6.46
N PHE A 76 -13.55 11.55 -5.25
CA PHE A 76 -14.43 12.60 -4.73
C PHE A 76 -13.61 13.69 -4.04
N HIS A 77 -14.20 14.87 -3.89
CA HIS A 77 -13.66 15.97 -3.10
C HIS A 77 -14.03 15.76 -1.63
N PRO A 78 -13.07 15.65 -0.68
CA PRO A 78 -13.40 15.51 0.73
C PRO A 78 -13.73 16.85 1.38
N GLU A 79 -14.64 16.86 2.35
CA GLU A 79 -14.80 17.99 3.26
C GLU A 79 -13.69 18.00 4.31
N LEU A 80 -13.08 19.18 4.52
CA LEU A 80 -12.01 19.33 5.51
C LEU A 80 -12.58 19.65 6.89
N GLY A 81 -12.23 18.83 7.86
CA GLY A 81 -12.44 19.13 9.27
C GLY A 81 -11.41 20.13 9.83
N PRO A 82 -11.63 20.62 11.08
CA PRO A 82 -10.79 21.62 11.71
C PRO A 82 -9.32 21.20 11.86
N TRP A 83 -9.04 19.93 12.20
CA TRP A 83 -7.67 19.39 12.30
C TRP A 83 -6.96 19.40 10.95
N GLN A 84 -7.59 18.86 9.92
CA GLN A 84 -7.02 18.83 8.57
C GLN A 84 -6.81 20.25 8.03
N GLY A 85 -7.74 21.16 8.30
CA GLY A 85 -7.59 22.57 7.96
C GLY A 85 -6.47 23.28 8.72
N ALA A 86 -6.24 22.92 9.98
CA ALA A 86 -5.09 23.42 10.75
C ALA A 86 -3.78 22.88 10.20
N LEU A 87 -3.74 21.60 9.82
CA LEU A 87 -2.58 21.00 9.15
C LEU A 87 -2.25 21.70 7.84
N GLN A 88 -3.25 21.98 6.98
CA GLN A 88 -3.06 22.70 5.72
C GLN A 88 -2.40 24.07 5.97
N ARG A 89 -2.98 24.86 6.87
CA ARG A 89 -2.45 26.19 7.19
C ARG A 89 -1.07 26.12 7.86
N GLY A 90 -0.86 25.16 8.78
CA GLY A 90 0.42 24.94 9.44
C GLY A 90 1.54 24.58 8.45
N LEU A 91 1.27 23.72 7.48
CA LEU A 91 2.21 23.42 6.39
C LEU A 91 2.58 24.67 5.58
N MET A 92 1.59 25.52 5.27
CA MET A 92 1.83 26.79 4.60
C MET A 92 2.67 27.76 5.45
N GLU A 93 2.40 27.88 6.76
CA GLU A 93 3.16 28.74 7.68
C GLU A 93 4.64 28.33 7.76
N VAL A 94 4.95 27.03 7.64
CA VAL A 94 6.32 26.53 7.71
C VAL A 94 7.02 26.44 6.36
N GLY A 95 6.37 26.92 5.29
CA GLY A 95 6.96 27.09 3.99
C GLY A 95 6.73 25.93 3.00
N VAL A 96 5.80 25.01 3.27
CA VAL A 96 5.37 24.01 2.28
C VAL A 96 4.34 24.65 1.33
N ALA A 97 4.82 25.59 0.55
CA ALA A 97 4.04 26.42 -0.37
C ALA A 97 4.29 26.01 -1.84
N PRO A 98 3.38 26.37 -2.77
CA PRO A 98 2.15 27.13 -2.57
C PRO A 98 0.99 26.30 -2.00
N ASP A 99 -0.11 26.96 -1.63
CA ASP A 99 -1.39 26.28 -1.45
C ASP A 99 -2.04 26.04 -2.82
N ASN A 100 -2.13 24.79 -3.21
CA ASN A 100 -2.68 24.38 -4.50
C ASN A 100 -4.19 24.12 -4.47
N GLY A 101 -4.83 24.34 -3.31
CA GLY A 101 -6.25 24.05 -3.13
C GLY A 101 -6.57 22.56 -3.34
N PHE A 102 -7.75 22.27 -3.86
CA PHE A 102 -8.13 20.91 -4.22
C PHE A 102 -7.61 20.52 -5.62
N THR A 103 -6.85 19.44 -5.69
CA THR A 103 -6.43 18.85 -6.97
C THR A 103 -6.05 17.37 -6.82
N PHE A 104 -6.29 16.60 -7.88
CA PHE A 104 -5.77 15.22 -7.97
C PHE A 104 -4.31 15.17 -8.39
N ASP A 105 -3.74 16.24 -8.94
CA ASP A 105 -2.38 16.24 -9.49
C ASP A 105 -1.33 16.16 -8.36
N HIS A 106 -0.22 15.48 -8.63
CA HIS A 106 0.95 15.46 -7.75
C HIS A 106 1.83 16.66 -8.08
N ILE A 107 1.81 17.65 -7.21
CA ILE A 107 2.57 18.91 -7.35
C ILE A 107 3.14 19.34 -6.00
N ASP A 108 4.31 19.95 -6.01
CA ASP A 108 4.95 20.49 -4.81
C ASP A 108 4.09 21.53 -4.10
N GLY A 109 4.21 21.58 -2.78
CA GLY A 109 3.44 22.45 -1.92
C GLY A 109 2.33 21.73 -1.16
N THR A 110 1.43 22.49 -0.58
CA THR A 110 0.30 21.98 0.19
C THR A 110 -0.94 21.89 -0.69
N LYS A 111 -1.68 20.79 -0.56
CA LYS A 111 -2.94 20.60 -1.29
C LYS A 111 -3.96 19.78 -0.51
N VAL A 112 -5.20 19.90 -0.90
CA VAL A 112 -6.25 18.92 -0.60
C VAL A 112 -6.27 17.90 -1.73
N GLY A 113 -6.09 16.61 -1.41
CA GLY A 113 -6.18 15.54 -2.39
C GLY A 113 -7.60 14.98 -2.49
N GLY A 114 -7.79 14.03 -3.38
CA GLY A 114 -9.06 13.32 -3.51
C GLY A 114 -9.27 12.25 -2.44
N SER A 115 -10.50 11.76 -2.39
CA SER A 115 -10.91 10.64 -1.54
C SER A 115 -11.65 9.61 -2.37
N ILE A 116 -11.55 8.33 -2.01
CA ILE A 116 -12.43 7.30 -2.56
C ILE A 116 -13.68 7.06 -1.71
N PHE A 117 -13.93 7.95 -0.75
CA PHE A 117 -15.19 8.00 0.00
C PHE A 117 -16.05 9.14 -0.55
N ASP A 118 -17.30 8.83 -0.84
CA ASP A 118 -18.30 9.84 -1.22
C ASP A 118 -18.83 10.66 -0.01
N ASP A 119 -19.72 11.58 -0.25
CA ASP A 119 -20.26 12.48 0.78
C ASP A 119 -21.08 11.74 1.86
N GLU A 120 -21.58 10.53 1.55
CA GLU A 120 -22.22 9.67 2.54
C GLU A 120 -21.21 8.74 3.27
N GLY A 121 -19.93 8.90 2.98
CA GLY A 121 -18.85 8.09 3.57
C GLY A 121 -18.77 6.67 3.03
N ARG A 122 -19.39 6.36 1.90
CA ARG A 122 -19.29 5.06 1.23
C ARG A 122 -17.99 4.98 0.45
N ARG A 123 -17.30 3.86 0.59
CA ARG A 123 -16.06 3.58 -0.14
C ARG A 123 -16.36 3.15 -1.57
N HIS A 124 -15.71 3.77 -2.53
CA HIS A 124 -15.63 3.35 -3.91
C HIS A 124 -14.26 2.69 -4.20
N THR A 125 -14.25 1.62 -4.97
CA THR A 125 -13.07 0.78 -5.12
C THR A 125 -12.80 0.46 -6.59
N ALA A 126 -11.66 -0.15 -6.89
CA ALA A 126 -11.40 -0.64 -8.25
C ALA A 126 -12.44 -1.67 -8.73
N ALA A 127 -13.17 -2.34 -7.81
CA ALA A 127 -14.28 -3.21 -8.18
C ALA A 127 -15.44 -2.46 -8.83
N ASP A 128 -15.66 -1.19 -8.46
CA ASP A 128 -16.73 -0.37 -9.03
C ASP A 128 -16.49 -0.02 -10.52
N LEU A 129 -15.24 -0.12 -10.98
CA LEU A 129 -14.89 0.03 -12.40
C LEU A 129 -15.49 -1.07 -13.29
N LEU A 130 -15.91 -2.21 -12.71
CA LEU A 130 -16.62 -3.26 -13.44
C LEU A 130 -17.96 -2.80 -13.99
N ARG A 131 -18.54 -1.69 -13.49
CA ARG A 131 -19.76 -1.07 -14.06
C ARG A 131 -19.61 -0.70 -15.54
N TYR A 132 -18.37 -0.53 -16.02
CA TYR A 132 -18.11 -0.29 -17.44
C TYR A 132 -18.07 -1.56 -18.30
N ALA A 133 -18.01 -2.74 -17.67
CA ALA A 133 -17.98 -3.99 -18.36
C ALA A 133 -19.39 -4.39 -18.86
N ARG A 134 -19.44 -5.07 -19.99
CA ARG A 134 -20.66 -5.77 -20.42
C ARG A 134 -20.73 -7.09 -19.68
N PRO A 135 -21.82 -7.38 -18.97
CA PRO A 135 -21.94 -8.64 -18.21
C PRO A 135 -21.66 -9.89 -19.03
N GLU A 136 -22.08 -9.90 -20.30
CA GLU A 136 -21.89 -11.03 -21.21
C GLU A 136 -20.45 -11.17 -21.73
N GLY A 137 -19.61 -10.16 -21.49
CA GLY A 137 -18.21 -10.12 -21.94
C GLY A 137 -17.20 -10.52 -20.87
N ILE A 138 -17.65 -10.82 -19.64
CA ILE A 138 -16.78 -11.11 -18.50
C ILE A 138 -17.34 -12.25 -17.66
N ASP A 139 -16.51 -13.24 -17.37
CA ASP A 139 -16.77 -14.27 -16.36
C ASP A 139 -15.94 -13.97 -15.12
N LEU A 140 -16.61 -13.70 -13.98
CA LEU A 140 -15.98 -13.41 -12.73
C LEU A 140 -16.05 -14.60 -11.76
N LEU A 141 -14.92 -15.23 -11.49
CA LEU A 141 -14.80 -16.31 -10.53
C LEU A 141 -14.26 -15.78 -9.20
N LEU A 142 -15.14 -15.56 -8.25
CA LEU A 142 -14.76 -15.19 -6.88
C LEU A 142 -14.30 -16.42 -6.09
N ARG A 143 -13.43 -16.21 -5.08
CA ARG A 143 -12.85 -17.28 -4.25
C ARG A 143 -12.14 -18.36 -5.07
N ALA A 144 -11.65 -18.00 -6.26
CA ALA A 144 -10.83 -18.83 -7.12
C ALA A 144 -9.36 -18.41 -6.97
N ARG A 145 -8.59 -19.20 -6.22
CA ARG A 145 -7.17 -18.89 -5.92
C ARG A 145 -6.26 -19.52 -6.94
N VAL A 146 -5.66 -18.71 -7.78
CA VAL A 146 -4.66 -19.18 -8.74
C VAL A 146 -3.41 -19.64 -7.97
N ALA A 147 -3.03 -20.89 -8.20
CA ALA A 147 -1.86 -21.51 -7.57
C ALA A 147 -0.66 -21.58 -8.52
N LYS A 148 -0.92 -21.70 -9.83
CA LYS A 148 0.15 -21.90 -10.81
C LYS A 148 -0.31 -21.52 -12.21
N ILE A 149 0.62 -20.96 -13.00
CA ILE A 149 0.49 -20.79 -14.45
C ILE A 149 1.00 -22.05 -15.14
N LEU A 150 0.32 -22.49 -16.19
CA LEU A 150 0.68 -23.64 -17.01
C LEU A 150 1.42 -23.17 -18.27
N PHE A 151 2.59 -23.77 -18.53
CA PHE A 151 3.43 -23.46 -19.67
C PHE A 151 3.58 -24.66 -20.60
N ASN A 152 3.54 -24.39 -21.91
CA ASN A 152 4.04 -25.29 -22.93
C ASN A 152 5.51 -24.94 -23.20
N VAL A 153 6.41 -25.88 -22.93
CA VAL A 153 7.86 -25.69 -23.06
C VAL A 153 8.48 -26.42 -24.26
N GLY A 154 7.66 -27.00 -25.12
CA GLY A 154 8.12 -27.75 -26.32
C GLY A 154 8.59 -26.89 -27.49
N GLY A 155 8.47 -25.56 -27.41
CA GLY A 155 8.87 -24.60 -28.44
C GLY A 155 10.17 -23.86 -28.14
N ALA A 156 10.50 -22.86 -28.97
CA ALA A 156 11.68 -21.99 -28.77
C ALA A 156 11.56 -21.11 -27.52
N ARG A 157 10.33 -20.84 -27.08
CA ARG A 157 10.02 -20.10 -25.83
C ARG A 157 8.89 -20.79 -25.10
N PRO A 158 8.87 -20.74 -23.75
CA PRO A 158 7.69 -21.12 -22.99
C PRO A 158 6.48 -20.28 -23.36
N VAL A 159 5.32 -20.91 -23.53
CA VAL A 159 4.06 -20.25 -23.85
C VAL A 159 3.08 -20.50 -22.71
N ALA A 160 2.58 -19.43 -22.07
CA ALA A 160 1.53 -19.57 -21.08
C ALA A 160 0.21 -19.96 -21.77
N HIS A 161 -0.46 -21.00 -21.27
CA HIS A 161 -1.67 -21.53 -21.91
C HIS A 161 -2.83 -21.80 -20.95
N GLY A 162 -2.63 -21.68 -19.65
CA GLY A 162 -3.67 -21.90 -18.66
C GLY A 162 -3.19 -21.62 -17.25
N VAL A 163 -4.10 -21.80 -16.31
CA VAL A 163 -3.83 -21.66 -14.87
C VAL A 163 -4.44 -22.84 -14.10
N VAL A 164 -3.82 -23.17 -12.97
CA VAL A 164 -4.39 -24.02 -11.93
C VAL A 164 -4.91 -23.13 -10.82
N PHE A 165 -6.11 -23.36 -10.35
CA PHE A 165 -6.70 -22.63 -9.24
C PHE A 165 -7.49 -23.53 -8.31
N HIS A 166 -7.67 -23.10 -7.06
CA HIS A 166 -8.49 -23.78 -6.07
C HIS A 166 -9.76 -22.99 -5.81
N ASP A 167 -10.90 -23.68 -5.71
CA ASP A 167 -12.17 -23.08 -5.31
C ASP A 167 -12.25 -22.90 -3.78
N SER A 168 -13.35 -22.36 -3.29
CA SER A 168 -13.58 -22.13 -1.85
C SER A 168 -13.62 -23.43 -1.01
N ARG A 169 -13.74 -24.60 -1.66
CA ARG A 169 -13.71 -25.93 -1.03
C ARG A 169 -12.33 -26.59 -1.13
N GLY A 170 -11.32 -25.87 -1.64
CA GLY A 170 -9.98 -26.40 -1.86
C GLY A 170 -9.86 -27.35 -3.05
N ARG A 171 -10.90 -27.54 -3.89
CA ARG A 171 -10.83 -28.41 -5.07
C ARG A 171 -10.04 -27.72 -6.16
N MET A 172 -9.16 -28.48 -6.77
CA MET A 172 -8.30 -28.01 -7.87
C MET A 172 -9.07 -28.00 -9.19
N HIS A 173 -8.92 -26.89 -9.91
CA HIS A 173 -9.48 -26.68 -11.25
C HIS A 173 -8.39 -26.18 -12.20
N LYS A 174 -8.64 -26.30 -13.49
CA LYS A 174 -7.81 -25.73 -14.54
C LYS A 174 -8.65 -24.88 -15.49
N ALA A 175 -8.11 -23.75 -15.89
CA ALA A 175 -8.65 -22.92 -16.95
C ALA A 175 -7.59 -22.76 -18.03
N TYR A 176 -8.00 -22.83 -19.29
CA TYR A 176 -7.10 -22.76 -20.44
C TYR A 176 -7.45 -21.59 -21.34
N LEU A 177 -6.46 -21.01 -22.00
CA LEU A 177 -6.68 -20.05 -23.07
C LEU A 177 -7.38 -20.76 -24.23
N ASN A 178 -8.39 -20.09 -24.80
CA ASN A 178 -8.99 -20.54 -26.07
C ASN A 178 -7.95 -20.47 -27.19
N THR A 179 -8.22 -21.20 -28.29
CA THR A 179 -7.36 -21.14 -29.46
C THR A 179 -7.36 -19.76 -30.10
N GLY A 180 -6.19 -19.15 -30.20
CA GLY A 180 -6.02 -17.84 -30.80
C GLY A 180 -4.67 -17.21 -30.43
N ARG A 181 -3.95 -16.71 -31.45
CA ARG A 181 -2.58 -16.14 -31.27
C ARG A 181 -2.51 -14.90 -30.39
N ARG A 182 -3.66 -14.31 -29.99
CA ARG A 182 -3.73 -13.08 -29.20
C ARG A 182 -4.31 -13.30 -27.82
N ASN A 183 -4.64 -14.54 -27.50
CA ASN A 183 -5.11 -14.90 -26.18
C ASN A 183 -3.89 -14.95 -25.26
N GLU A 184 -4.01 -14.35 -24.09
CA GLU A 184 -2.91 -14.20 -23.16
C GLU A 184 -3.43 -14.22 -21.72
N ILE A 185 -2.57 -14.60 -20.80
CA ILE A 185 -2.80 -14.50 -19.36
C ILE A 185 -2.26 -13.14 -18.88
N ILE A 186 -3.03 -12.44 -18.07
CA ILE A 186 -2.61 -11.19 -17.43
C ILE A 186 -2.57 -11.42 -15.93
N LEU A 187 -1.38 -11.26 -15.34
CA LEU A 187 -1.21 -11.24 -13.91
C LEU A 187 -1.49 -9.85 -13.38
N SER A 188 -2.39 -9.75 -12.39
CA SER A 188 -2.69 -8.54 -11.64
C SER A 188 -2.89 -8.90 -10.17
N ALA A 189 -1.99 -9.75 -9.63
CA ALA A 189 -2.06 -10.25 -8.27
C ALA A 189 -1.38 -9.32 -7.25
N GLY A 190 -0.96 -8.13 -7.69
CA GLY A 190 -0.29 -7.11 -6.89
C GLY A 190 1.20 -7.38 -6.68
N ALA A 191 1.90 -6.40 -6.08
CA ALA A 191 3.35 -6.42 -5.94
C ALA A 191 3.90 -7.64 -5.19
N MET A 192 3.11 -8.27 -4.34
CA MET A 192 3.49 -9.51 -3.64
C MET A 192 3.09 -10.77 -4.43
N GLY A 193 1.88 -10.77 -4.98
CA GLY A 193 1.28 -11.98 -5.58
C GLY A 193 1.83 -12.30 -6.97
N SER A 194 2.09 -11.31 -7.80
CA SER A 194 2.55 -11.54 -9.17
C SER A 194 3.95 -12.17 -9.23
N PRO A 195 4.98 -11.65 -8.53
CA PRO A 195 6.27 -12.33 -8.47
C PRO A 195 6.18 -13.70 -7.78
N GLN A 196 5.36 -13.85 -6.73
CA GLN A 196 5.12 -15.14 -6.08
C GLN A 196 4.56 -16.17 -7.07
N LEU A 197 3.55 -15.82 -7.86
CA LEU A 197 2.95 -16.72 -8.85
C LEU A 197 3.91 -17.06 -9.99
N LEU A 198 4.73 -16.13 -10.46
CA LEU A 198 5.78 -16.42 -11.44
C LEU A 198 6.76 -17.48 -10.89
N MET A 199 7.27 -17.29 -9.68
CA MET A 199 8.19 -18.24 -9.06
C MET A 199 7.55 -19.61 -8.84
N LEU A 200 6.35 -19.68 -8.28
CA LEU A 200 5.59 -20.94 -8.10
C LEU A 200 5.33 -21.67 -9.42
N SER A 201 5.35 -20.94 -10.53
CA SER A 201 5.12 -21.46 -11.88
C SER A 201 6.42 -21.81 -12.62
N GLY A 202 7.58 -21.64 -11.99
CA GLY A 202 8.87 -21.98 -12.58
C GLY A 202 9.57 -20.84 -13.33
N VAL A 203 9.08 -19.61 -13.22
CA VAL A 203 9.70 -18.41 -13.80
C VAL A 203 10.28 -17.55 -12.66
N GLY A 204 11.60 -17.55 -12.52
CA GLY A 204 12.29 -16.87 -11.42
C GLY A 204 13.76 -17.24 -11.28
N PRO A 205 14.41 -16.84 -10.17
CA PRO A 205 15.81 -17.17 -9.90
C PRO A 205 16.03 -18.69 -9.82
N ALA A 206 16.85 -19.25 -10.70
CA ALA A 206 16.97 -20.70 -10.88
C ALA A 206 17.35 -21.45 -9.60
N ASP A 207 18.32 -20.93 -8.84
CA ASP A 207 18.81 -21.62 -7.64
C ASP A 207 17.76 -21.60 -6.52
N HIS A 208 17.06 -20.47 -6.36
CA HIS A 208 15.93 -20.37 -5.44
C HIS A 208 14.80 -21.34 -5.80
N LEU A 209 14.43 -21.44 -7.08
CA LEU A 209 13.39 -22.37 -7.51
C LEU A 209 13.79 -23.83 -7.31
N ARG A 210 15.05 -24.18 -7.57
CA ARG A 210 15.59 -25.54 -7.33
C ARG A 210 15.56 -25.92 -5.86
N SER A 211 15.82 -25.00 -4.95
CA SER A 211 15.77 -25.27 -3.49
C SER A 211 14.39 -25.70 -3.02
N PHE A 212 13.32 -25.33 -3.74
CA PHE A 212 11.94 -25.75 -3.51
C PHE A 212 11.49 -26.91 -4.41
N ASN A 213 12.39 -27.54 -5.18
CA ASN A 213 12.06 -28.58 -6.18
C ASN A 213 11.04 -28.11 -7.23
N ILE A 214 11.03 -26.81 -7.56
CA ILE A 214 10.20 -26.26 -8.63
C ILE A 214 10.90 -26.50 -9.97
N THR A 215 10.18 -27.14 -10.91
CA THR A 215 10.67 -27.32 -12.27
C THR A 215 10.90 -25.95 -12.92
N LEU A 216 12.12 -25.70 -13.35
CA LEU A 216 12.50 -24.45 -14.00
C LEU A 216 11.88 -24.37 -15.40
N VAL A 217 11.06 -23.35 -15.65
CA VAL A 217 10.52 -22.98 -16.96
C VAL A 217 11.41 -21.94 -17.62
N LEU A 218 11.79 -20.89 -16.85
CA LEU A 218 12.67 -19.84 -17.32
C LEU A 218 13.49 -19.30 -16.14
N ASN A 219 14.81 -19.23 -16.31
CA ASN A 219 15.66 -18.51 -15.37
C ASN A 219 15.51 -17.00 -15.58
N GLN A 220 14.74 -16.37 -14.71
CA GLN A 220 14.52 -14.92 -14.69
C GLN A 220 14.92 -14.39 -13.29
N SER A 221 16.21 -14.09 -13.15
CA SER A 221 16.80 -13.71 -11.87
C SER A 221 16.27 -12.39 -11.29
N ALA A 222 15.65 -11.55 -12.11
CA ALA A 222 15.09 -10.27 -11.69
C ALA A 222 13.69 -10.40 -11.04
N VAL A 223 13.01 -11.54 -11.16
CA VAL A 223 11.73 -11.78 -10.48
C VAL A 223 11.94 -11.75 -8.96
N GLY A 224 11.16 -10.95 -8.28
CA GLY A 224 11.26 -10.71 -6.85
C GLY A 224 12.27 -9.63 -6.45
N GLN A 225 13.07 -9.09 -7.38
CA GLN A 225 14.09 -8.08 -7.08
C GLN A 225 13.54 -6.66 -7.17
N GLY A 226 14.16 -5.71 -6.42
CA GLY A 226 13.80 -4.31 -6.43
C GLY A 226 12.47 -4.04 -5.73
N MET A 227 12.15 -4.79 -4.69
CA MET A 227 11.02 -4.52 -3.81
C MET A 227 11.29 -3.25 -3.02
N ALA A 228 10.37 -2.30 -3.06
CA ALA A 228 10.45 -1.08 -2.28
C ALA A 228 9.10 -0.75 -1.65
N ASP A 229 9.12 -0.01 -0.55
CA ASP A 229 7.93 0.53 0.11
C ASP A 229 8.28 1.90 0.66
N ASN A 230 7.35 2.85 0.60
CA ASN A 230 7.57 4.17 1.19
C ASN A 230 7.60 4.03 2.72
N PRO A 231 8.73 4.27 3.40
CA PRO A 231 8.77 4.26 4.85
C PRO A 231 7.94 5.41 5.40
N MET A 232 7.29 5.15 6.52
CA MET A 232 6.49 6.14 7.23
C MET A 232 6.89 6.18 8.69
N ASN A 233 6.95 7.39 9.25
CA ASN A 233 7.02 7.62 10.67
C ASN A 233 5.85 8.54 11.07
N ALA A 234 5.31 8.33 12.24
CA ALA A 234 4.18 9.10 12.74
C ALA A 234 4.56 9.81 14.04
N ILE A 235 3.99 11.00 14.27
CA ILE A 235 4.03 11.66 15.55
C ILE A 235 2.59 11.81 16.05
N PHE A 236 2.32 11.25 17.21
CA PHE A 236 1.04 11.44 17.87
C PHE A 236 1.06 12.80 18.59
N VAL A 237 0.02 13.60 18.31
CA VAL A 237 -0.16 14.92 18.93
C VAL A 237 -1.42 14.87 19.80
N PRO A 238 -1.26 14.76 21.14
CA PRO A 238 -2.38 14.88 22.07
C PRO A 238 -3.03 16.27 21.95
N SER A 239 -4.37 16.32 21.98
CA SER A 239 -5.09 17.58 21.76
C SER A 239 -6.00 17.94 22.93
N PRO A 240 -5.96 19.21 23.42
CA PRO A 240 -6.93 19.73 24.38
C PRO A 240 -8.30 19.94 23.74
N SER A 241 -8.34 20.17 22.42
CA SER A 241 -9.57 20.40 21.66
C SER A 241 -10.10 19.11 21.06
N PRO A 242 -11.43 19.01 20.85
CA PRO A 242 -12.00 17.92 20.06
C PRO A 242 -11.38 17.86 18.67
N VAL A 243 -11.08 16.65 18.21
CA VAL A 243 -10.51 16.38 16.89
C VAL A 243 -11.49 15.52 16.11
N GLU A 244 -11.80 15.92 14.90
CA GLU A 244 -12.66 15.13 14.02
C GLU A 244 -12.00 13.80 13.64
N VAL A 245 -12.81 12.80 13.36
CA VAL A 245 -12.33 11.54 12.81
C VAL A 245 -12.11 11.70 11.32
N SER A 246 -10.86 11.81 10.90
CA SER A 246 -10.51 11.87 9.48
C SER A 246 -9.39 10.92 9.13
N LEU A 247 -9.45 10.37 7.94
CA LEU A 247 -8.30 9.83 7.24
C LEU A 247 -7.59 10.97 6.49
N ILE A 248 -6.61 10.66 5.69
CA ILE A 248 -5.80 11.63 4.96
C ILE A 248 -6.67 12.44 3.99
N GLN A 249 -6.60 13.76 4.07
CA GLN A 249 -7.26 14.70 3.18
C GLN A 249 -6.29 15.78 2.68
N VAL A 250 -5.38 16.22 3.54
CA VAL A 250 -4.35 17.22 3.23
C VAL A 250 -3.00 16.52 3.10
N VAL A 251 -2.22 16.97 2.13
CA VAL A 251 -0.83 16.55 1.94
C VAL A 251 0.06 17.76 1.67
N GLY A 252 1.20 17.84 2.34
CA GLY A 252 2.32 18.71 2.02
C GLY A 252 3.40 17.94 1.28
N ILE A 253 3.62 18.24 0.00
CA ILE A 253 4.66 17.60 -0.82
C ILE A 253 5.88 18.50 -0.83
N THR A 254 7.01 17.97 -0.37
CA THR A 254 8.25 18.74 -0.18
C THR A 254 9.24 18.52 -1.31
N GLN A 255 10.08 19.52 -1.58
CA GLN A 255 11.12 19.43 -2.59
C GLN A 255 12.29 18.50 -2.21
N PHE A 256 12.42 18.16 -0.91
CA PHE A 256 13.45 17.22 -0.47
C PHE A 256 13.00 15.74 -0.57
N GLY A 257 11.80 15.49 -1.11
CA GLY A 257 11.33 14.14 -1.42
C GLY A 257 10.67 13.41 -0.26
N SER A 258 10.10 14.14 0.69
CA SER A 258 9.14 13.64 1.68
C SER A 258 7.77 14.26 1.46
N TYR A 259 6.75 13.66 2.04
CA TYR A 259 5.42 14.25 2.08
C TYR A 259 4.79 14.07 3.47
N ILE A 260 4.08 15.10 3.89
CA ILE A 260 3.47 15.19 5.21
C ILE A 260 1.95 15.06 5.07
N GLU A 261 1.37 14.16 5.81
CA GLU A 261 -0.07 13.91 5.85
C GLU A 261 -0.56 13.87 7.29
N GLY A 262 -1.87 13.96 7.49
CA GLY A 262 -2.47 13.86 8.82
C GLY A 262 -3.63 12.89 8.84
N ALA A 263 -3.77 12.23 9.98
CA ALA A 263 -4.91 11.39 10.29
C ALA A 263 -5.35 11.67 11.73
N SER A 264 -6.64 11.80 11.98
CA SER A 264 -7.11 12.36 13.25
C SER A 264 -8.34 11.66 13.81
N GLY A 265 -8.55 11.87 15.08
CA GLY A 265 -9.75 11.54 15.81
C GLY A 265 -9.54 10.56 16.96
N SER A 266 -10.14 10.89 18.10
CA SER A 266 -10.16 10.06 19.30
C SER A 266 -10.84 8.69 19.08
N ASN A 267 -11.67 8.57 18.05
CA ASN A 267 -12.38 7.33 17.73
C ASN A 267 -11.51 6.27 17.04
N TRP A 268 -10.28 6.58 16.71
CA TRP A 268 -9.30 5.55 16.35
C TRP A 268 -9.13 4.53 17.48
N ALA A 269 -9.43 4.97 18.72
CA ALA A 269 -9.27 4.21 19.92
C ALA A 269 -10.58 3.92 20.66
N ASN A 270 -11.73 4.54 20.32
CA ASN A 270 -12.93 4.45 21.15
C ASN A 270 -14.08 3.71 20.44
N PRO A 271 -14.34 2.45 20.83
CA PRO A 271 -15.47 1.67 20.33
C PRO A 271 -16.84 2.08 20.94
N ARG A 272 -16.94 3.14 21.75
CA ARG A 272 -18.20 3.54 22.40
C ARG A 272 -19.32 3.95 21.44
N HIS A 273 -19.06 4.05 20.14
CA HIS A 273 -20.08 4.33 19.12
C HIS A 273 -20.62 3.09 18.39
N GLN A 274 -20.22 1.88 18.78
CA GLN A 274 -20.93 0.69 18.34
C GLN A 274 -21.99 0.31 19.38
N GLY A 275 -23.25 0.51 19.00
CA GLY A 275 -24.50 0.25 19.65
C GLY A 275 -24.55 -0.62 20.89
N SER A 276 -25.29 -0.11 21.86
CA SER A 276 -26.08 -0.77 22.92
C SER A 276 -25.79 -2.25 23.21
N GLY A 277 -25.29 -2.51 24.40
CA GLY A 277 -25.45 -3.79 25.07
C GLY A 277 -24.19 -4.41 25.61
N GLY A 278 -23.97 -4.22 26.93
CA GLY A 278 -23.09 -5.08 27.68
C GLY A 278 -21.80 -4.45 28.20
N ASN A 279 -21.62 -4.60 29.50
CA ASN A 279 -20.54 -4.09 30.35
C ASN A 279 -19.14 -4.67 30.08
N ARG A 280 -18.70 -4.73 28.81
CA ARG A 280 -17.32 -5.05 28.46
C ARG A 280 -16.66 -3.79 27.91
N ARG A 281 -15.67 -3.26 28.62
CA ARG A 281 -14.77 -2.25 28.06
C ARG A 281 -14.17 -2.82 26.78
N PRO A 282 -14.43 -2.21 25.59
CA PRO A 282 -13.84 -2.72 24.37
C PRO A 282 -12.33 -2.49 24.39
N PRO A 283 -11.56 -3.31 23.69
CA PRO A 283 -10.12 -3.12 23.60
C PRO A 283 -9.80 -1.73 23.06
N ARG A 284 -8.94 -0.99 23.73
CA ARG A 284 -8.45 0.33 23.27
C ARG A 284 -7.56 0.12 22.07
N ASN A 285 -7.97 0.63 20.93
CA ASN A 285 -7.22 0.57 19.68
C ASN A 285 -6.35 1.82 19.54
N PHE A 286 -5.09 1.62 19.25
CA PHE A 286 -4.16 2.69 19.03
C PHE A 286 -4.04 2.99 17.53
N GLY A 287 -4.60 4.11 17.08
CA GLY A 287 -4.41 4.66 15.74
C GLY A 287 -4.60 3.68 14.59
N MET A 288 -3.67 3.66 13.66
CA MET A 288 -3.65 2.77 12.49
C MET A 288 -3.37 1.31 12.83
N PHE A 289 -3.13 0.99 14.10
CA PHE A 289 -2.77 -0.35 14.56
C PHE A 289 -3.93 -1.02 15.26
N SER A 290 -4.21 -2.24 14.89
CA SER A 290 -5.13 -3.08 15.65
C SER A 290 -4.50 -3.41 17.02
N PRO A 291 -5.32 -3.69 18.06
CA PRO A 291 -4.82 -4.17 19.35
C PRO A 291 -3.89 -5.36 19.19
N GLN A 292 -4.24 -6.31 18.31
CA GLN A 292 -3.41 -7.48 18.05
C GLN A 292 -2.08 -7.12 17.40
N THR A 293 -2.05 -6.10 16.53
CA THR A 293 -0.81 -5.62 15.92
C THR A 293 0.09 -4.98 16.97
N GLY A 294 -0.45 -4.09 17.80
CA GLY A 294 0.26 -3.50 18.93
C GLY A 294 0.75 -4.54 19.92
N GLN A 295 -0.10 -5.49 20.30
CA GLN A 295 0.25 -6.61 21.18
C GLN A 295 1.38 -7.47 20.62
N LEU A 296 1.32 -7.81 19.34
CA LEU A 296 2.38 -8.58 18.69
C LEU A 296 3.71 -7.84 18.67
N ALA A 297 3.68 -6.52 18.53
CA ALA A 297 4.90 -5.71 18.50
C ALA A 297 5.58 -5.58 19.86
N THR A 298 4.81 -5.56 20.98
CA THR A 298 5.40 -5.50 22.34
C THR A 298 6.04 -6.81 22.79
N VAL A 299 5.79 -7.92 22.13
CA VAL A 299 6.30 -9.24 22.54
C VAL A 299 7.28 -9.75 21.49
N PRO A 300 8.54 -10.04 21.87
CA PRO A 300 9.53 -10.62 20.95
C PRO A 300 8.96 -11.88 20.27
N PRO A 301 9.24 -12.11 18.97
CA PRO A 301 8.65 -13.22 18.21
C PRO A 301 8.74 -14.58 18.88
N LYS A 302 9.87 -14.86 19.52
CA LYS A 302 10.13 -16.14 20.22
C LYS A 302 9.33 -16.30 21.53
N GLN A 303 8.72 -15.22 22.03
CA GLN A 303 8.01 -15.19 23.32
C GLN A 303 6.49 -14.95 23.16
N ARG A 304 5.96 -15.00 21.95
CA ARG A 304 4.56 -14.72 21.64
C ARG A 304 3.66 -15.89 22.00
N THR A 305 3.52 -16.11 23.30
CA THR A 305 2.46 -17.00 23.80
C THR A 305 1.14 -16.21 23.91
N PRO A 306 -0.02 -16.89 23.88
CA PRO A 306 -1.32 -16.24 24.09
C PRO A 306 -1.38 -15.41 25.38
N GLU A 307 -0.74 -15.88 26.45
CA GLU A 307 -0.70 -15.21 27.75
C GLU A 307 0.19 -13.96 27.72
N ALA A 308 1.31 -13.97 26.99
CA ALA A 308 2.18 -12.82 26.83
C ALA A 308 1.49 -11.72 26.01
N ILE A 309 0.78 -12.10 24.95
CA ILE A 309 -0.03 -11.20 24.14
C ILE A 309 -1.16 -10.58 24.96
N ALA A 310 -1.86 -11.37 25.79
CA ALA A 310 -2.92 -10.87 26.66
C ALA A 310 -2.38 -9.87 27.68
N ARG A 311 -1.24 -10.15 28.33
CA ARG A 311 -0.60 -9.20 29.25
C ARG A 311 -0.23 -7.86 28.59
N ALA A 312 0.29 -7.91 27.36
CA ALA A 312 0.59 -6.70 26.61
C ALA A 312 -0.68 -5.88 26.29
N ALA A 313 -1.78 -6.57 25.97
CA ALA A 313 -3.08 -5.94 25.76
C ALA A 313 -3.61 -5.27 27.03
N ASP A 314 -3.50 -5.95 28.17
CA ASP A 314 -3.93 -5.41 29.48
C ASP A 314 -3.11 -4.17 29.84
N ALA A 315 -1.80 -4.18 29.64
CA ALA A 315 -0.94 -3.03 29.86
C ALA A 315 -1.36 -1.81 29.03
N MET A 316 -1.65 -2.02 27.73
CA MET A 316 -2.18 -0.96 26.87
C MET A 316 -3.56 -0.46 27.32
N SER A 317 -4.39 -1.31 27.93
CA SER A 317 -5.71 -0.92 28.42
C SER A 317 -5.67 -0.01 29.66
N GLN A 318 -4.54 0.06 30.35
CA GLN A 318 -4.32 0.90 31.54
C GLN A 318 -3.87 2.33 31.23
N LEU A 319 -3.55 2.64 29.97
CA LEU A 319 -3.14 3.97 29.55
C LEU A 319 -4.29 4.97 29.75
N ASP A 320 -3.94 6.22 30.11
CA ASP A 320 -4.90 7.31 30.33
C ASP A 320 -5.68 7.63 29.04
N ASP A 321 -6.94 8.03 29.18
CA ASP A 321 -7.81 8.37 28.04
C ASP A 321 -7.29 9.57 27.24
N SER A 322 -6.52 10.49 27.87
CA SER A 322 -5.94 11.66 27.20
C SER A 322 -4.93 11.25 26.12
N VAL A 323 -4.23 10.13 26.32
CA VAL A 323 -3.27 9.58 25.36
C VAL A 323 -3.96 9.19 24.04
N PHE A 324 -5.28 9.01 24.05
CA PHE A 324 -6.06 8.62 22.86
C PHE A 324 -6.79 9.80 22.19
N ARG A 325 -6.72 11.00 22.76
CA ARG A 325 -7.34 12.21 22.20
C ARG A 325 -6.31 12.98 21.41
N GLY A 326 -6.46 13.03 20.12
CA GLY A 326 -5.52 13.74 19.26
C GLY A 326 -5.53 13.21 17.85
N GLY A 327 -4.45 13.41 17.16
CA GLY A 327 -4.22 12.92 15.81
C GLY A 327 -2.76 12.60 15.57
N PHE A 328 -2.52 12.03 14.40
CA PHE A 328 -1.17 11.76 13.91
C PHE A 328 -0.80 12.73 12.80
N ILE A 329 0.42 13.22 12.83
CA ILE A 329 1.06 13.82 11.67
C ILE A 329 2.11 12.83 11.19
N LEU A 330 2.07 12.54 9.90
CA LEU A 330 2.76 11.42 9.27
C LEU A 330 3.85 11.99 8.35
N GLU A 331 5.08 11.61 8.61
CA GLU A 331 6.19 11.79 7.68
C GLU A 331 6.31 10.54 6.81
N LYS A 332 6.54 10.73 5.52
CA LYS A 332 6.68 9.65 4.55
C LYS A 332 7.73 10.00 3.50
N VAL A 333 8.66 9.08 3.27
CA VAL A 333 9.66 9.24 2.21
C VAL A 333 9.05 8.84 0.87
N LEU A 334 9.10 9.76 -0.10
CA LEU A 334 8.62 9.53 -1.45
C LEU A 334 9.68 8.81 -2.30
N GLY A 335 9.32 7.67 -2.87
CA GLY A 335 10.20 6.93 -3.77
C GLY A 335 11.56 6.64 -3.14
N PRO A 336 11.62 5.76 -2.12
CA PRO A 336 12.85 5.48 -1.41
C PRO A 336 13.92 4.90 -2.33
N ALA A 337 15.18 5.25 -2.07
CA ALA A 337 16.33 4.66 -2.73
C ALA A 337 16.65 3.25 -2.16
N SER A 338 16.20 2.97 -0.96
CA SER A 338 16.29 1.65 -0.32
C SER A 338 15.41 0.65 -1.05
N THR A 339 15.98 -0.49 -1.43
CA THR A 339 15.25 -1.58 -2.09
C THR A 339 15.69 -2.94 -1.53
N GLY A 340 14.80 -3.90 -1.62
CA GLY A 340 15.03 -5.25 -1.20
C GLY A 340 14.52 -6.27 -2.22
N HIS A 341 14.04 -7.40 -1.70
CA HIS A 341 13.62 -8.52 -2.55
C HIS A 341 12.48 -9.32 -1.91
N LEU A 342 11.87 -10.15 -2.73
CA LEU A 342 10.82 -11.09 -2.36
C LEU A 342 11.24 -12.50 -2.78
N GLU A 343 11.07 -13.47 -1.88
CA GLU A 343 11.37 -14.87 -2.09
C GLU A 343 10.21 -15.76 -1.65
N LEU A 344 10.14 -16.96 -2.21
CA LEU A 344 9.19 -17.97 -1.73
C LEU A 344 9.59 -18.43 -0.33
N ARG A 345 8.62 -18.53 0.55
CA ARG A 345 8.78 -19.12 1.89
C ARG A 345 8.46 -20.63 1.85
N ASN A 346 7.57 -21.02 0.97
CA ASN A 346 7.15 -22.41 0.73
C ASN A 346 6.36 -22.50 -0.60
N LEU A 347 5.76 -23.66 -0.88
CA LEU A 347 5.01 -23.93 -2.12
C LEU A 347 3.52 -23.58 -2.01
N ASN A 348 3.05 -23.13 -0.85
CA ASN A 348 1.65 -22.78 -0.65
C ASN A 348 1.37 -21.35 -1.17
N PRO A 349 0.55 -21.17 -2.20
CA PRO A 349 0.22 -19.86 -2.75
C PRO A 349 -0.60 -18.99 -1.78
N ASP A 350 -1.15 -19.58 -0.71
CA ASP A 350 -1.91 -18.88 0.31
C ASP A 350 -1.04 -18.20 1.36
N ASP A 351 0.17 -18.70 1.56
CA ASP A 351 1.10 -18.14 2.49
C ASP A 351 1.78 -16.89 1.90
N ASN A 352 2.06 -15.94 2.77
CA ASN A 352 2.78 -14.75 2.35
C ASN A 352 4.24 -15.11 2.04
N PRO A 353 4.82 -14.64 0.92
CA PRO A 353 6.24 -14.81 0.63
C PRO A 353 7.09 -14.05 1.67
N ALA A 354 8.37 -14.40 1.78
CA ALA A 354 9.34 -13.61 2.50
C ALA A 354 9.63 -12.34 1.68
N VAL A 355 9.55 -11.17 2.33
CA VAL A 355 9.86 -9.91 1.69
C VAL A 355 10.72 -9.03 2.59
N THR A 356 11.74 -8.43 2.00
CA THR A 356 12.62 -7.44 2.61
C THR A 356 12.50 -6.16 1.80
N PHE A 357 12.34 -5.02 2.47
CA PHE A 357 12.32 -3.70 1.83
C PHE A 357 13.59 -2.91 2.09
N ASN A 358 14.37 -3.31 3.10
CA ASN A 358 15.60 -2.65 3.54
C ASN A 358 15.36 -1.19 3.92
N TYR A 359 14.30 -0.91 4.69
CA TYR A 359 13.96 0.44 5.12
C TYR A 359 15.18 1.19 5.68
N PHE A 360 15.39 2.43 5.20
CA PHE A 360 16.50 3.30 5.61
C PHE A 360 17.92 2.72 5.42
N SER A 361 18.09 1.69 4.59
CA SER A 361 19.42 1.18 4.24
C SER A 361 20.23 2.18 3.41
N HIS A 362 19.54 3.02 2.61
CA HIS A 362 20.15 4.11 1.87
C HIS A 362 20.15 5.40 2.71
N PRO A 363 21.30 6.05 2.92
CA PRO A 363 21.40 7.24 3.79
C PRO A 363 20.51 8.41 3.40
N GLN A 364 20.16 8.53 2.12
CA GLN A 364 19.28 9.59 1.62
C GLN A 364 17.88 9.48 2.22
N ASP A 365 17.35 8.25 2.33
CA ASP A 365 16.01 8.02 2.85
C ASP A 365 15.93 8.41 4.33
N LEU A 366 16.97 8.09 5.09
CA LEU A 366 17.08 8.48 6.49
C LEU A 366 17.14 10.01 6.66
N ARG A 367 17.95 10.71 5.83
CA ARG A 367 17.99 12.18 5.86
C ARG A 367 16.62 12.79 5.56
N ARG A 368 15.89 12.29 4.56
CA ARG A 368 14.54 12.75 4.23
C ARG A 368 13.58 12.57 5.38
N CYS A 369 13.62 11.43 6.09
CA CYS A 369 12.82 11.19 7.30
C CYS A 369 13.12 12.24 8.37
N VAL A 370 14.40 12.50 8.68
CA VAL A 370 14.82 13.50 9.68
C VAL A 370 14.34 14.91 9.31
N GLU A 371 14.50 15.30 8.04
CA GLU A 371 14.01 16.58 7.54
C GLU A 371 12.48 16.68 7.65
N GLY A 372 11.76 15.59 7.35
CA GLY A 372 10.31 15.52 7.47
C GLY A 372 9.84 15.61 8.94
N LEU A 373 10.50 14.94 9.87
CA LEU A 373 10.18 15.05 11.30
C LEU A 373 10.45 16.46 11.82
N THR A 374 11.55 17.09 11.40
CA THR A 374 11.85 18.50 11.73
C THR A 374 10.79 19.45 11.17
N LEU A 375 10.27 19.16 9.97
CA LEU A 375 9.17 19.93 9.41
C LEU A 375 7.88 19.75 10.22
N ILE A 376 7.57 18.52 10.66
CA ILE A 376 6.41 18.25 11.53
C ILE A 376 6.50 19.02 12.84
N GLU A 377 7.68 19.08 13.48
CA GLU A 377 7.89 19.88 14.68
C GLU A 377 7.47 21.35 14.47
N ARG A 378 7.93 21.96 13.38
CA ARG A 378 7.57 23.32 13.01
C ARG A 378 6.05 23.48 12.76
N VAL A 379 5.40 22.49 12.15
CA VAL A 379 3.93 22.50 11.94
C VAL A 379 3.22 22.47 13.29
N ILE A 380 3.62 21.61 14.22
CA ILE A 380 3.03 21.49 15.56
C ILE A 380 3.17 22.83 16.33
N GLN A 381 4.28 23.55 16.14
CA GLN A 381 4.56 24.84 16.77
C GLN A 381 3.91 26.04 16.04
N SER A 382 3.29 25.82 14.86
CA SER A 382 2.67 26.89 14.10
C SER A 382 1.44 27.48 14.79
N LYS A 383 1.12 28.75 14.48
CA LYS A 383 -0.08 29.42 15.02
C LYS A 383 -1.36 28.71 14.63
N SER A 384 -1.41 28.15 13.42
CA SER A 384 -2.59 27.45 12.92
C SER A 384 -2.87 26.15 13.67
N PHE A 385 -1.85 25.55 14.27
CA PHE A 385 -1.95 24.26 14.96
C PHE A 385 -2.09 24.40 16.50
N GLN A 386 -1.85 25.60 17.05
CA GLN A 386 -1.81 25.84 18.51
C GLN A 386 -3.06 25.43 19.29
N ASN A 387 -4.24 25.43 18.64
CA ASN A 387 -5.50 25.02 19.28
C ASN A 387 -5.59 23.50 19.49
N PHE A 388 -4.73 22.74 18.83
CA PHE A 388 -4.69 21.28 18.86
C PHE A 388 -3.49 20.74 19.63
N THR A 389 -2.69 21.59 20.25
CA THR A 389 -1.48 21.21 21.00
C THR A 389 -1.55 21.73 22.43
N TYR A 390 -1.02 20.95 23.35
CA TYR A 390 -0.76 21.43 24.71
C TYR A 390 0.56 22.19 24.71
N PRO A 391 0.61 23.41 25.27
CA PRO A 391 1.82 24.26 25.22
C PRO A 391 2.99 23.73 26.06
N TYR A 392 2.76 22.74 26.90
CA TYR A 392 3.78 22.14 27.77
C TYR A 392 4.44 20.88 27.17
N PHE A 393 3.93 20.34 26.05
CA PHE A 393 4.62 19.23 25.38
C PHE A 393 5.72 19.77 24.46
N SER A 394 6.95 19.38 24.77
CA SER A 394 8.10 19.54 23.88
C SER A 394 8.05 18.48 22.75
N MET A 395 8.83 18.71 21.70
CA MET A 395 8.97 17.71 20.63
C MET A 395 9.57 16.41 21.18
N GLU A 396 10.53 16.48 22.10
CA GLU A 396 11.11 15.29 22.73
C GLU A 396 10.05 14.47 23.47
N GLU A 397 9.13 15.10 24.19
CA GLU A 397 8.04 14.41 24.87
C GLU A 397 7.07 13.76 23.87
N LEU A 398 6.74 14.42 22.76
CA LEU A 398 5.89 13.86 21.71
C LEU A 398 6.56 12.66 21.03
N LEU A 399 7.86 12.72 20.77
CA LEU A 399 8.64 11.60 20.26
C LEU A 399 8.67 10.42 21.23
N ASN A 400 8.89 10.70 22.53
CA ASN A 400 8.88 9.66 23.56
C ASN A 400 7.52 9.00 23.69
N ILE A 401 6.44 9.78 23.75
CA ILE A 401 5.07 9.27 23.77
C ILE A 401 4.83 8.38 22.55
N THR A 402 5.25 8.82 21.37
CA THR A 402 5.05 8.06 20.14
C THR A 402 5.90 6.80 20.12
N ALA A 403 7.15 6.85 20.56
CA ALA A 403 8.06 5.70 20.59
C ALA A 403 7.64 4.61 21.59
N GLU A 404 6.83 4.93 22.61
CA GLU A 404 6.27 3.93 23.52
C GLU A 404 5.26 3.00 22.81
N PHE A 405 4.72 3.43 21.66
CA PHE A 405 3.78 2.61 20.91
C PHE A 405 4.50 1.57 20.07
N PRO A 406 4.13 0.30 20.21
CA PRO A 406 4.72 -0.77 19.42
C PRO A 406 4.19 -0.75 18.00
N VAL A 407 4.96 -0.18 17.09
CA VAL A 407 4.57 0.02 15.69
C VAL A 407 5.18 -1.01 14.73
N ASN A 408 6.25 -1.70 15.18
CA ASN A 408 6.97 -2.72 14.41
C ASN A 408 7.57 -3.78 15.33
N LEU A 409 8.31 -4.74 14.77
CA LEU A 409 8.98 -5.82 15.51
C LEU A 409 10.50 -5.66 15.53
N LEU A 410 11.00 -4.50 15.20
CA LEU A 410 12.43 -4.20 15.24
C LEU A 410 12.93 -4.19 16.69
N PRO A 411 14.18 -4.57 16.92
CA PRO A 411 14.81 -4.36 18.22
C PRO A 411 14.84 -2.88 18.54
N ARG A 412 14.37 -2.51 19.72
CA ARG A 412 14.57 -1.15 20.22
C ARG A 412 15.98 -1.02 20.78
N HIS A 413 16.61 0.10 20.52
CA HIS A 413 17.89 0.42 21.14
C HIS A 413 17.61 0.94 22.56
N ASP A 414 18.11 0.22 23.56
CA ASP A 414 17.84 0.52 24.98
C ASP A 414 18.33 1.88 25.44
N ASN A 415 19.14 2.57 24.64
CA ASN A 415 19.88 3.73 25.10
C ASN A 415 19.57 5.05 24.44
N ASP A 416 18.64 5.15 23.52
CA ASP A 416 18.34 6.48 23.04
C ASP A 416 17.71 6.60 21.68
N SER A 417 16.44 6.60 21.68
CA SER A 417 15.61 7.27 20.71
C SER A 417 15.72 8.82 20.74
N LYS A 418 16.76 9.38 21.32
CA LYS A 418 16.91 10.83 21.42
C LYS A 418 17.34 11.51 20.12
N SER A 419 17.94 10.79 19.17
CA SER A 419 18.19 11.34 17.84
C SER A 419 17.00 11.06 16.91
N LEU A 420 16.71 12.00 16.01
CA LEU A 420 15.66 11.83 15.00
C LEU A 420 15.99 10.67 14.06
N GLU A 421 17.28 10.42 13.75
CA GLU A 421 17.72 9.27 12.95
C GLU A 421 17.36 7.95 13.62
N GLN A 422 17.57 7.85 14.94
CA GLN A 422 17.24 6.64 15.67
C GLN A 422 15.72 6.47 15.76
N PHE A 423 14.99 7.55 16.01
CA PHE A 423 13.53 7.55 15.99
C PHE A 423 12.99 7.07 14.63
N CYS A 424 13.52 7.56 13.48
CA CYS A 424 13.15 7.10 12.17
C CYS A 424 13.29 5.58 12.03
N LYS A 425 14.43 5.02 12.46
CA LYS A 425 14.73 3.59 12.38
C LYS A 425 13.86 2.74 13.30
N ASP A 426 13.67 3.18 14.54
CA ASP A 426 12.98 2.39 15.56
C ASP A 426 11.45 2.41 15.39
N THR A 427 10.90 3.45 14.76
CA THR A 427 9.46 3.65 14.60
C THR A 427 8.98 3.54 13.17
N VAL A 428 9.83 3.03 12.27
CA VAL A 428 9.44 2.86 10.87
C VAL A 428 8.22 1.95 10.73
N MET A 429 7.30 2.37 9.87
CA MET A 429 6.09 1.66 9.49
C MET A 429 5.97 1.59 7.98
N THR A 430 5.19 0.63 7.51
CA THR A 430 4.70 0.65 6.12
C THR A 430 3.58 1.67 5.97
N ILE A 431 3.50 2.26 4.79
CA ILE A 431 2.27 2.95 4.34
C ILE A 431 1.53 2.11 3.28
N TRP A 432 1.92 0.85 3.12
CA TRP A 432 1.34 -0.11 2.16
C TRP A 432 1.48 0.33 0.69
N HIS A 433 2.58 1.03 0.37
CA HIS A 433 2.90 1.47 -0.99
C HIS A 433 3.94 0.58 -1.66
N TYR A 434 4.08 -0.65 -1.19
CA TYR A 434 5.07 -1.58 -1.72
C TYR A 434 4.84 -1.86 -3.21
N HIS A 435 5.95 -1.91 -3.94
CA HIS A 435 6.00 -2.07 -5.39
C HIS A 435 7.29 -2.79 -5.80
N GLY A 436 7.44 -3.07 -7.09
CA GLY A 436 8.60 -3.82 -7.59
C GLY A 436 8.39 -5.33 -7.58
N GLY A 437 9.42 -6.09 -7.94
CA GLY A 437 9.39 -7.55 -8.05
C GLY A 437 9.12 -8.09 -9.46
N CYS A 438 8.48 -7.29 -10.35
CA CYS A 438 8.31 -7.60 -11.77
C CYS A 438 8.59 -6.38 -12.66
N GLN A 439 9.63 -5.65 -12.36
CA GLN A 439 9.94 -4.31 -12.90
C GLN A 439 10.02 -4.28 -14.43
N VAL A 440 9.49 -3.18 -15.02
CA VAL A 440 9.63 -2.89 -16.45
C VAL A 440 11.11 -2.74 -16.83
N GLY A 441 11.48 -3.34 -17.96
CA GLY A 441 12.88 -3.39 -18.46
C GLY A 441 13.72 -4.51 -17.84
N ARG A 442 13.23 -5.17 -16.77
CA ARG A 442 13.94 -6.26 -16.07
C ARG A 442 13.19 -7.59 -16.11
N VAL A 443 11.90 -7.59 -15.83
CA VAL A 443 11.03 -8.78 -15.83
C VAL A 443 10.00 -8.69 -16.95
N VAL A 444 9.48 -7.51 -17.22
CA VAL A 444 8.54 -7.26 -18.33
C VAL A 444 9.08 -6.20 -19.28
N ASP A 445 8.63 -6.22 -20.54
CA ASP A 445 8.94 -5.19 -21.53
C ASP A 445 8.05 -3.93 -21.34
N ALA A 446 8.23 -2.92 -22.19
CA ALA A 446 7.43 -1.69 -22.19
C ALA A 446 5.93 -1.94 -22.53
N GLU A 447 5.60 -3.11 -23.06
CA GLU A 447 4.25 -3.58 -23.32
C GLU A 447 3.74 -4.49 -22.19
N TYR A 448 4.47 -4.58 -21.09
CA TYR A 448 4.17 -5.38 -19.89
C TYR A 448 4.17 -6.91 -20.14
N ARG A 449 4.76 -7.38 -21.26
CA ARG A 449 4.94 -8.80 -21.55
C ARG A 449 6.11 -9.35 -20.74
N VAL A 450 5.94 -10.54 -20.18
CA VAL A 450 7.04 -11.20 -19.44
C VAL A 450 8.16 -11.55 -20.42
N LEU A 451 9.36 -11.06 -20.15
CA LEU A 451 10.52 -11.30 -20.98
C LEU A 451 10.86 -12.79 -21.07
N GLY A 452 11.02 -13.30 -22.27
CA GLY A 452 11.35 -14.71 -22.52
C GLY A 452 10.17 -15.69 -22.44
N VAL A 453 8.93 -15.21 -22.21
CA VAL A 453 7.70 -16.01 -22.17
C VAL A 453 6.67 -15.40 -23.11
N ASP A 454 5.97 -16.24 -23.87
CA ASP A 454 4.88 -15.82 -24.73
C ASP A 454 3.52 -15.94 -24.04
N ALA A 455 2.54 -15.13 -24.47
CA ALA A 455 1.16 -15.10 -24.00
C ALA A 455 0.99 -14.82 -22.48
N LEU A 456 1.91 -14.03 -21.87
CA LEU A 456 1.86 -13.66 -20.46
C LEU A 456 2.25 -12.19 -20.28
N ARG A 457 1.43 -11.45 -19.54
CA ARG A 457 1.74 -10.08 -19.07
C ARG A 457 1.60 -9.98 -17.56
N VAL A 458 2.29 -8.98 -16.98
CA VAL A 458 2.06 -8.52 -15.60
C VAL A 458 1.65 -7.05 -15.65
N ILE A 459 0.48 -6.72 -15.11
CA ILE A 459 -0.08 -5.36 -15.11
C ILE A 459 -0.59 -5.05 -13.71
N ASP A 460 0.29 -4.61 -12.82
CA ASP A 460 0.01 -4.17 -11.45
C ASP A 460 1.23 -3.44 -10.85
N GLY A 461 1.17 -3.11 -9.55
CA GLY A 461 2.24 -2.38 -8.86
C GLY A 461 3.57 -3.13 -8.77
N SER A 462 3.63 -4.44 -9.09
CA SER A 462 4.91 -5.16 -9.17
C SER A 462 5.81 -4.66 -10.30
N THR A 463 5.23 -4.00 -11.30
CA THR A 463 5.95 -3.53 -12.49
C THR A 463 6.60 -2.16 -12.32
N PHE A 464 6.29 -1.44 -11.25
CA PHE A 464 6.83 -0.10 -11.01
C PHE A 464 8.31 -0.16 -10.62
N ASN A 465 9.10 0.72 -11.22
CA ASN A 465 10.52 0.91 -10.91
C ASN A 465 10.73 1.90 -9.75
N ALA A 466 9.75 2.76 -9.51
CA ALA A 466 9.69 3.73 -8.42
C ALA A 466 8.23 3.95 -8.00
N SER A 467 8.01 4.51 -6.81
CA SER A 467 6.67 4.82 -6.31
C SER A 467 6.02 5.93 -7.13
N PRO A 468 4.82 5.73 -7.69
CA PRO A 468 4.11 6.75 -8.47
C PRO A 468 3.39 7.75 -7.55
N GLY A 469 3.95 8.92 -7.37
CA GLY A 469 3.36 9.96 -6.53
C GLY A 469 3.37 9.60 -5.03
N THR A 470 2.57 10.30 -4.23
CA THR A 470 2.46 10.03 -2.79
C THR A 470 1.75 8.70 -2.51
N ASN A 471 0.68 8.39 -3.25
CA ASN A 471 -0.17 7.22 -3.03
C ASN A 471 -0.42 6.48 -4.36
N PRO A 472 -0.06 5.21 -4.50
CA PRO A 472 -0.02 4.53 -5.80
C PRO A 472 -1.40 4.10 -6.33
N GLN A 473 -2.48 4.11 -5.51
CA GLN A 473 -3.76 3.51 -5.90
C GLN A 473 -4.35 4.10 -7.20
N ALA A 474 -4.30 5.42 -7.37
CA ALA A 474 -4.78 6.10 -8.56
C ALA A 474 -4.05 5.61 -9.81
N THR A 475 -2.72 5.54 -9.72
CA THR A 475 -1.85 5.13 -10.83
C THR A 475 -1.99 3.64 -11.16
N VAL A 476 -2.18 2.77 -10.17
CA VAL A 476 -2.45 1.34 -10.43
C VAL A 476 -3.79 1.16 -11.17
N MET A 477 -4.84 1.88 -10.78
CA MET A 477 -6.13 1.84 -11.48
C MET A 477 -6.03 2.44 -12.89
N MET A 478 -5.34 3.57 -13.02
CA MET A 478 -5.04 4.20 -14.30
C MET A 478 -4.29 3.25 -15.23
N LEU A 479 -3.24 2.58 -14.73
CA LEU A 479 -2.44 1.62 -15.51
C LEU A 479 -3.31 0.50 -16.09
N GLY A 480 -4.24 -0.04 -15.29
CA GLY A 480 -5.20 -1.03 -15.76
C GLY A 480 -6.02 -0.53 -16.95
N ARG A 481 -6.54 0.70 -16.88
CA ARG A 481 -7.28 1.33 -17.97
C ARG A 481 -6.38 1.65 -19.16
N TYR A 482 -5.23 2.25 -18.94
CA TYR A 482 -4.25 2.61 -19.98
C TYR A 482 -3.86 1.38 -20.81
N MET A 483 -3.45 0.31 -20.13
CA MET A 483 -3.05 -0.93 -20.80
C MET A 483 -4.23 -1.64 -21.47
N GLY A 484 -5.42 -1.63 -20.87
CA GLY A 484 -6.62 -2.18 -21.48
C GLY A 484 -6.95 -1.53 -22.83
N VAL A 485 -6.84 -0.19 -22.91
CA VAL A 485 -7.03 0.56 -24.18
C VAL A 485 -5.93 0.19 -25.19
N LYS A 486 -4.66 0.23 -24.76
CA LYS A 486 -3.52 -0.09 -25.61
C LYS A 486 -3.62 -1.49 -26.21
N MET A 487 -3.92 -2.51 -25.40
CA MET A 487 -4.11 -3.89 -25.84
C MET A 487 -5.29 -4.05 -26.81
N ARG A 488 -6.40 -3.36 -26.58
CA ARG A 488 -7.54 -3.33 -27.51
C ARG A 488 -7.11 -2.79 -28.87
N ASP A 489 -6.42 -1.66 -28.88
CA ASP A 489 -6.02 -0.97 -30.11
C ASP A 489 -4.98 -1.78 -30.90
N GLU A 490 -4.04 -2.47 -30.23
CA GLU A 490 -3.15 -3.45 -30.85
C GLU A 490 -3.93 -4.56 -31.59
N ARG A 491 -4.99 -5.08 -30.96
CA ARG A 491 -5.82 -6.13 -31.53
C ARG A 491 -6.60 -5.64 -32.74
N VAL A 492 -7.20 -4.47 -32.67
CA VAL A 492 -7.98 -3.86 -33.78
C VAL A 492 -7.08 -3.55 -34.97
N ARG A 493 -5.91 -2.94 -34.76
CA ARG A 493 -4.95 -2.65 -35.85
C ARG A 493 -4.50 -3.92 -36.57
N ALA A 494 -4.20 -4.97 -35.84
CA ALA A 494 -3.79 -6.25 -36.43
C ALA A 494 -4.90 -6.95 -37.15
N GLU A 495 -6.20 -6.73 -36.85
CA GLU A 495 -7.36 -7.22 -37.61
C GLU A 495 -7.56 -6.44 -38.92
N GLY A 496 -7.40 -5.11 -38.86
CA GLY A 496 -7.46 -4.28 -40.06
C GLY A 496 -6.39 -4.62 -41.10
N LEU A 497 -5.17 -4.97 -40.63
CA LEU A 497 -4.09 -5.43 -41.52
C LEU A 497 -4.35 -6.79 -42.15
N ARG A 498 -5.10 -7.68 -41.49
CA ARG A 498 -5.48 -9.00 -42.05
C ARG A 498 -6.60 -8.93 -43.09
N ARG A 499 -7.53 -7.98 -42.93
CA ARG A 499 -8.61 -7.75 -43.89
C ARG A 499 -8.16 -7.11 -45.21
N ARG A 500 -6.93 -6.53 -45.21
CA ARG A 500 -6.32 -5.90 -46.39
C ARG A 500 -5.33 -6.79 -47.12
N LYS A 501 -5.04 -7.99 -46.61
CA LYS A 501 -4.32 -9.09 -47.28
C LYS A 501 -5.30 -10.20 -47.70
#